data_e643cde74797ceeb2c71168ffb5676a3
#
_entry.id   e643cde74797ceeb2c71168ffb5676a3
#
_cell.length_a   1.000
_cell.length_b   1.000
_cell.length_c   1.000
_cell.angle_alpha   90.00
_cell.angle_beta   90.00
_cell.angle_gamma   90.00
#
_symmetry.space_group_name_H-M   'P 1'
#
loop_
_entity.id
_entity.type
_entity.pdbx_description
1 polymer ?
#
loop_
_entity_poly.entity_id
_entity_poly.type
_entity_poly.pdbx_seq_one_letter_code
_entity_poly.pdbx_strand_id
1 'polypeptide(L)'
;MDFLLIFSGTPWFTIGAGAVILILVLGCWVLFLNRVNPTLTSIDEPDAVAVAKGKCGDSMKISLKFKAGKVGDASYWTDGCKFSSACGAAATRLALGKTPEEVADIDYLAVKDAVGGMPEEDMHCATLAADTLHESLRIYCLGMNKKPE
;
A
#
# COMPACT_ATOMS: atom_id res chain seq x y z
N MET A 1 -33.80 -25.90 34.05
CA MET A 1 -33.06 -27.14 33.81
C MET A 1 -33.45 -27.64 32.43
N ASP A 2 -33.33 -26.80 31.36
CA ASP A 2 -33.73 -27.12 29.97
C ASP A 2 -32.86 -26.41 28.91
N PHE A 3 -31.59 -26.14 29.24
CA PHE A 3 -30.67 -25.52 28.26
C PHE A 3 -30.01 -26.55 27.32
N LEU A 4 -30.16 -27.85 27.63
CA LEU A 4 -29.54 -28.95 26.88
C LEU A 4 -30.40 -29.52 25.75
N LEU A 5 -31.68 -29.13 25.63
CA LEU A 5 -32.61 -29.69 24.63
C LEU A 5 -32.68 -28.85 23.32
N ILE A 6 -32.04 -27.68 23.25
CA ILE A 6 -32.05 -26.83 22.07
C ILE A 6 -30.99 -27.31 21.02
N PHE A 7 -30.05 -28.19 21.44
CA PHE A 7 -28.91 -28.59 20.56
C PHE A 7 -29.13 -29.88 19.76
N SER A 8 -30.28 -30.57 19.96
CA SER A 8 -30.49 -31.88 19.32
C SER A 8 -31.27 -31.87 18.00
N GLY A 9 -31.57 -30.70 17.46
CA GLY A 9 -32.39 -30.58 16.24
C GLY A 9 -31.78 -29.78 15.08
N THR A 10 -30.52 -29.34 15.17
CA THR A 10 -29.91 -28.63 14.05
C THR A 10 -29.42 -29.63 12.98
N PRO A 11 -30.03 -29.66 11.79
CA PRO A 11 -29.57 -30.57 10.74
C PRO A 11 -28.11 -30.21 10.39
N TRP A 12 -27.30 -31.23 10.23
CA TRP A 12 -25.86 -31.09 9.87
C TRP A 12 -25.59 -30.15 8.70
N PHE A 13 -26.59 -29.93 7.84
CA PHE A 13 -26.59 -28.99 6.74
C PHE A 13 -26.45 -27.52 7.18
N THR A 14 -27.05 -27.11 8.30
CA THR A 14 -26.97 -25.72 8.79
C THR A 14 -25.62 -25.44 9.40
N ILE A 15 -25.02 -26.41 10.08
CA ILE A 15 -23.65 -26.29 10.62
C ILE A 15 -22.64 -26.26 9.48
N GLY A 16 -22.79 -27.13 8.47
CA GLY A 16 -21.93 -27.14 7.29
C GLY A 16 -22.02 -25.85 6.47
N ALA A 17 -23.24 -25.36 6.23
CA ALA A 17 -23.45 -24.10 5.50
C ALA A 17 -22.85 -22.90 6.25
N GLY A 18 -23.03 -22.84 7.57
CA GLY A 18 -22.44 -21.79 8.42
C GLY A 18 -20.90 -21.79 8.38
N ALA A 19 -20.29 -22.99 8.44
CA ALA A 19 -18.84 -23.13 8.36
C ALA A 19 -18.29 -22.67 6.98
N VAL A 20 -18.96 -23.04 5.89
CA VAL A 20 -18.57 -22.60 4.53
C VAL A 20 -18.65 -21.09 4.39
N ILE A 21 -19.75 -20.47 4.85
CA ILE A 21 -19.91 -19.00 4.81
C ILE A 21 -18.81 -18.32 5.62
N LEU A 22 -18.50 -18.83 6.82
CA LEU A 22 -17.44 -18.29 7.67
C LEU A 22 -16.08 -18.35 6.98
N ILE A 23 -15.74 -19.48 6.35
CA ILE A 23 -14.48 -19.67 5.59
C ILE A 23 -14.42 -18.68 4.40
N LEU A 24 -15.51 -18.51 3.66
CA LEU A 24 -15.57 -17.56 2.56
C LEU A 24 -15.40 -16.11 3.02
N VAL A 25 -16.05 -15.73 4.12
CA VAL A 25 -15.90 -14.37 4.70
C VAL A 25 -14.48 -14.15 5.19
N LEU A 26 -13.91 -15.11 5.92
CA LEU A 26 -12.51 -15.01 6.38
C LEU A 26 -11.52 -15.00 5.21
N GLY A 27 -11.73 -15.82 4.19
CA GLY A 27 -10.91 -15.84 2.97
C GLY A 27 -10.98 -14.51 2.22
N CYS A 28 -12.18 -13.96 2.04
CA CYS A 28 -12.39 -12.65 1.44
C CYS A 28 -11.72 -11.53 2.27
N TRP A 29 -11.85 -11.60 3.60
CA TRP A 29 -11.22 -10.67 4.53
C TRP A 29 -9.69 -10.72 4.43
N VAL A 30 -9.09 -11.92 4.42
CA VAL A 30 -7.63 -12.08 4.27
C VAL A 30 -7.15 -11.57 2.92
N LEU A 31 -7.88 -11.87 1.83
CA LEU A 31 -7.57 -11.34 0.49
C LEU A 31 -7.69 -9.82 0.44
N PHE A 32 -8.70 -9.25 1.11
CA PHE A 32 -8.88 -7.81 1.22
C PHE A 32 -7.74 -7.16 2.01
N LEU A 33 -7.37 -7.73 3.17
CA LEU A 33 -6.25 -7.24 3.97
C LEU A 33 -4.92 -7.32 3.21
N ASN A 34 -4.67 -8.40 2.47
CA ASN A 34 -3.48 -8.53 1.63
C ASN A 34 -3.42 -7.49 0.50
N ARG A 35 -4.59 -7.03 0.05
CA ARG A 35 -4.68 -6.01 -1.01
C ARG A 35 -4.54 -4.57 -0.47
N VAL A 36 -4.88 -4.36 0.81
CA VAL A 36 -4.90 -3.04 1.44
C VAL A 36 -3.59 -2.70 2.16
N ASN A 37 -2.82 -3.71 2.54
CA ASN A 37 -1.53 -3.50 3.20
C ASN A 37 -0.38 -3.65 2.20
N PRO A 38 0.18 -2.54 1.64
CA PRO A 38 1.48 -2.59 1.03
C PRO A 38 2.47 -2.95 2.14
N THR A 39 2.93 -4.17 2.09
CA THR A 39 3.87 -4.72 3.07
C THR A 39 5.19 -3.96 2.97
N LEU A 40 5.83 -3.72 4.12
CA LEU A 40 7.24 -3.33 4.27
C LEU A 40 8.21 -4.34 3.61
N THR A 41 7.66 -5.26 2.81
CA THR A 41 8.38 -6.33 2.13
C THR A 41 9.09 -5.75 0.91
N SER A 42 10.36 -5.97 0.83
CA SER A 42 11.17 -5.69 -0.35
C SER A 42 10.53 -6.35 -1.57
N ILE A 43 10.29 -5.56 -2.62
CA ILE A 43 9.79 -6.08 -3.89
C ILE A 43 10.96 -6.77 -4.60
N ASP A 44 10.74 -8.00 -5.06
CA ASP A 44 11.72 -8.68 -5.90
C ASP A 44 11.75 -8.04 -7.29
N GLU A 45 12.94 -7.59 -7.70
CA GLU A 45 13.19 -6.96 -8.99
C GLU A 45 12.23 -5.80 -9.30
N PRO A 46 12.33 -4.68 -8.58
CA PRO A 46 11.53 -3.48 -8.87
C PRO A 46 11.97 -2.85 -10.19
N ASP A 47 11.03 -2.30 -10.96
CA ASP A 47 11.33 -1.58 -12.20
C ASP A 47 11.94 -0.21 -11.92
N ALA A 48 11.64 0.38 -10.77
CA ALA A 48 12.21 1.66 -10.35
C ALA A 48 12.39 1.71 -8.83
N VAL A 49 13.50 2.30 -8.41
CA VAL A 49 13.83 2.55 -7.00
C VAL A 49 14.39 3.96 -6.87
N ALA A 50 13.78 4.76 -6.02
CA ALA A 50 14.31 6.06 -5.65
C ALA A 50 14.63 6.12 -4.16
N VAL A 51 15.62 6.92 -3.81
CA VAL A 51 15.97 7.27 -2.45
C VAL A 51 16.07 8.78 -2.36
N ALA A 52 15.32 9.39 -1.46
CA ALA A 52 15.41 10.82 -1.19
C ALA A 52 15.70 11.07 0.29
N LYS A 53 16.32 12.22 0.58
CA LYS A 53 16.60 12.67 1.94
C LYS A 53 15.82 13.95 2.21
N GLY A 54 15.01 13.93 3.26
CA GLY A 54 14.22 15.07 3.70
C GLY A 54 15.03 16.16 4.41
N LYS A 55 14.42 17.31 4.58
CA LYS A 55 15.01 18.45 5.30
C LYS A 55 15.29 18.16 6.78
N CYS A 56 14.52 17.25 7.37
CA CYS A 56 14.71 16.78 8.76
C CYS A 56 15.89 15.79 8.90
N GLY A 57 16.50 15.36 7.78
CA GLY A 57 17.56 14.37 7.77
C GLY A 57 17.08 12.93 7.53
N ASP A 58 15.78 12.69 7.60
CA ASP A 58 15.17 11.38 7.33
C ASP A 58 15.41 10.96 5.88
N SER A 59 15.67 9.68 5.68
CA SER A 59 15.79 9.09 4.35
C SER A 59 14.53 8.27 4.05
N MET A 60 14.06 8.32 2.82
CA MET A 60 12.96 7.49 2.34
C MET A 60 13.35 6.81 1.04
N LYS A 61 13.04 5.53 0.93
CA LYS A 61 13.17 4.74 -0.29
C LYS A 61 11.78 4.29 -0.74
N ILE A 62 11.46 4.48 -2.01
CA ILE A 62 10.26 3.93 -2.64
C ILE A 62 10.69 3.08 -3.83
N SER A 63 10.12 1.88 -3.90
CA SER A 63 10.32 0.94 -5.00
C SER A 63 8.98 0.66 -5.66
N LEU A 64 8.94 0.74 -6.99
CA LEU A 64 7.76 0.50 -7.80
C LEU A 64 8.00 -0.65 -8.77
N LYS A 65 7.00 -1.49 -8.96
CA LYS A 65 6.96 -2.52 -9.99
C LYS A 65 5.70 -2.34 -10.82
N PHE A 66 5.86 -2.25 -12.13
CA PHE A 66 4.75 -2.04 -13.05
C PHE A 66 4.30 -3.37 -13.67
N LYS A 67 2.99 -3.54 -13.81
CA LYS A 67 2.35 -4.69 -14.47
C LYS A 67 1.25 -4.17 -15.36
N ALA A 68 1.29 -4.53 -16.63
CA ALA A 68 0.31 -4.08 -17.63
C ALA A 68 0.10 -2.54 -17.65
N GLY A 69 1.18 -1.76 -17.56
CA GLY A 69 1.14 -0.29 -17.61
C GLY A 69 0.64 0.40 -16.33
N LYS A 70 0.45 -0.34 -15.24
CA LYS A 70 0.02 0.17 -13.93
C LYS A 70 0.96 -0.29 -12.83
N VAL A 71 1.00 0.47 -11.73
CA VAL A 71 1.74 0.04 -10.53
C VAL A 71 1.09 -1.22 -9.97
N GLY A 72 1.75 -2.35 -10.15
CA GLY A 72 1.31 -3.65 -9.65
C GLY A 72 1.72 -3.89 -8.22
N ASP A 73 2.96 -3.50 -7.86
CA ASP A 73 3.50 -3.59 -6.52
C ASP A 73 4.25 -2.29 -6.17
N ALA A 74 4.14 -1.87 -4.92
CA ALA A 74 4.85 -0.72 -4.38
C ALA A 74 5.33 -1.03 -2.96
N SER A 75 6.56 -0.62 -2.62
CA SER A 75 7.08 -0.72 -1.26
C SER A 75 7.84 0.53 -0.87
N TYR A 76 7.94 0.77 0.42
CA TYR A 76 8.73 1.86 0.97
C TYR A 76 9.61 1.38 2.13
N TRP A 77 10.63 2.14 2.40
CA TRP A 77 11.47 2.06 3.60
C TRP A 77 11.85 3.47 4.03
N THR A 78 11.94 3.69 5.33
CA THR A 78 12.41 4.96 5.90
C THR A 78 13.10 4.72 7.23
N ASP A 79 14.11 5.54 7.55
CA ASP A 79 14.75 5.65 8.86
C ASP A 79 14.14 6.78 9.71
N GLY A 80 13.10 7.43 9.19
CA GLY A 80 12.46 8.59 9.80
C GLY A 80 11.44 8.26 10.89
N CYS A 81 10.75 9.31 11.31
CA CYS A 81 9.76 9.26 12.39
C CYS A 81 8.48 8.51 11.97
N LYS A 82 7.54 8.40 12.93
CA LYS A 82 6.22 7.78 12.69
C LYS A 82 5.45 8.42 11.53
N PHE A 83 5.57 9.74 11.34
CA PHE A 83 4.91 10.45 10.23
C PHE A 83 5.59 10.16 8.91
N SER A 84 6.93 10.07 8.85
CA SER A 84 7.65 9.63 7.64
C SER A 84 7.21 8.23 7.22
N SER A 85 7.07 7.30 8.17
CA SER A 85 6.57 5.94 7.89
C SER A 85 5.10 5.94 7.43
N ALA A 86 4.22 6.72 8.07
CA ALA A 86 2.82 6.84 7.66
C ALA A 86 2.68 7.43 6.25
N CYS A 87 3.48 8.46 5.92
CA CYS A 87 3.47 9.09 4.60
C CYS A 87 4.01 8.15 3.52
N GLY A 88 5.08 7.40 3.78
CA GLY A 88 5.60 6.39 2.85
C GLY A 88 4.58 5.30 2.56
N ALA A 89 3.89 4.80 3.59
CA ALA A 89 2.80 3.85 3.45
C ALA A 89 1.61 4.42 2.65
N ALA A 90 1.24 5.68 2.90
CA ALA A 90 0.16 6.35 2.18
C ALA A 90 0.51 6.56 0.70
N ALA A 91 1.71 7.07 0.40
CA ALA A 91 2.17 7.31 -0.97
C ALA A 91 2.19 6.02 -1.79
N THR A 92 2.77 4.94 -1.26
CA THR A 92 2.79 3.64 -1.95
C THR A 92 1.40 3.06 -2.15
N ARG A 93 0.51 3.18 -1.17
CA ARG A 93 -0.88 2.73 -1.28
C ARG A 93 -1.66 3.52 -2.33
N LEU A 94 -1.48 4.85 -2.38
CA LEU A 94 -2.10 5.70 -3.38
C LEU A 94 -1.65 5.37 -4.80
N ALA A 95 -0.40 4.95 -4.98
CA ALA A 95 0.17 4.61 -6.27
C ALA A 95 -0.32 3.25 -6.81
N LEU A 96 -0.72 2.30 -5.95
CA LEU A 96 -1.14 0.97 -6.38
C LEU A 96 -2.33 1.01 -7.36
N GLY A 97 -2.20 0.29 -8.48
CA GLY A 97 -3.21 0.19 -9.53
C GLY A 97 -3.30 1.40 -10.46
N LYS A 98 -2.52 2.45 -10.23
CA LYS A 98 -2.49 3.68 -11.03
C LYS A 98 -1.54 3.58 -12.22
N THR A 99 -1.85 4.34 -13.28
CA THR A 99 -0.93 4.54 -14.40
C THR A 99 0.18 5.54 -14.03
N PRO A 100 1.27 5.62 -14.80
CA PRO A 100 2.32 6.61 -14.58
C PRO A 100 1.79 8.05 -14.48
N GLU A 101 0.83 8.41 -15.33
CA GLU A 101 0.21 9.73 -15.36
C GLU A 101 -0.58 9.99 -14.08
N GLU A 102 -1.38 9.03 -13.64
CA GLU A 102 -2.14 9.13 -12.38
C GLU A 102 -1.24 9.16 -11.13
N VAL A 103 -0.05 8.54 -11.20
CA VAL A 103 0.94 8.60 -10.10
C VAL A 103 1.59 9.99 -10.06
N ALA A 104 1.81 10.62 -11.21
CA ALA A 104 2.36 11.98 -11.28
C ALA A 104 1.43 13.03 -10.64
N ASP A 105 0.12 12.77 -10.58
CA ASP A 105 -0.88 13.66 -9.97
C ASP A 105 -0.95 13.50 -8.42
N ILE A 106 -0.24 12.54 -7.83
CA ILE A 106 -0.23 12.34 -6.38
C ILE A 106 0.71 13.37 -5.74
N ASP A 107 0.15 14.43 -5.20
CA ASP A 107 0.89 15.48 -4.50
C ASP A 107 0.98 15.22 -2.98
N TYR A 108 1.70 16.09 -2.27
CA TYR A 108 1.85 16.00 -0.81
C TYR A 108 0.52 16.19 -0.06
N LEU A 109 -0.47 16.90 -0.65
CA LEU A 109 -1.79 17.06 -0.06
C LEU A 109 -2.56 15.76 -0.08
N ALA A 110 -2.52 15.02 -1.20
CA ALA A 110 -3.11 13.69 -1.29
C ALA A 110 -2.51 12.71 -0.27
N VAL A 111 -1.18 12.77 -0.06
CA VAL A 111 -0.50 11.96 0.96
C VAL A 111 -0.94 12.37 2.37
N LYS A 112 -0.99 13.67 2.67
CA LYS A 112 -1.47 14.20 3.96
C LYS A 112 -2.90 13.74 4.27
N ASP A 113 -3.79 13.86 3.30
CA ASP A 113 -5.20 13.48 3.47
C ASP A 113 -5.34 11.97 3.67
N ALA A 114 -4.55 11.17 2.98
CA ALA A 114 -4.54 9.71 3.11
C ALA A 114 -4.01 9.22 4.48
N VAL A 115 -3.20 10.03 5.17
CA VAL A 115 -2.73 9.77 6.55
C VAL A 115 -3.80 10.16 7.59
N GLY A 116 -4.84 10.90 7.20
CA GLY A 116 -5.88 11.39 8.11
C GLY A 116 -5.55 12.75 8.73
N GLY A 117 -4.64 13.49 8.10
CA GLY A 117 -4.12 14.77 8.58
C GLY A 117 -2.87 14.63 9.44
N MET A 118 -2.12 15.70 9.53
CA MET A 118 -0.89 15.80 10.33
C MET A 118 -0.63 17.23 10.76
N PRO A 119 0.17 17.47 11.83
CA PRO A 119 0.62 18.80 12.22
C PRO A 119 1.37 19.51 11.08
N GLU A 120 1.31 20.84 11.05
CA GLU A 120 2.03 21.63 10.03
C GLU A 120 3.55 21.42 10.09
N GLU A 121 4.09 21.22 11.27
CA GLU A 121 5.52 20.93 11.50
C GLU A 121 5.98 19.63 10.84
N ASP A 122 5.08 18.65 10.65
CA ASP A 122 5.38 17.34 10.05
C ASP A 122 5.04 17.27 8.53
N MET A 123 4.55 18.37 7.93
CA MET A 123 4.20 18.43 6.51
C MET A 123 5.36 18.08 5.57
N HIS A 124 6.59 18.30 6.02
CA HIS A 124 7.80 17.92 5.27
C HIS A 124 7.90 16.41 5.03
N CYS A 125 7.28 15.56 5.89
CA CYS A 125 7.23 14.12 5.70
C CYS A 125 6.32 13.73 4.52
N ALA A 126 5.19 14.43 4.35
CA ALA A 126 4.30 14.22 3.20
C ALA A 126 4.98 14.67 1.89
N THR A 127 5.69 15.80 1.93
CA THR A 127 6.48 16.28 0.78
C THR A 127 7.58 15.28 0.42
N LEU A 128 8.33 14.77 1.41
CA LEU A 128 9.38 13.77 1.17
C LEU A 128 8.82 12.52 0.49
N ALA A 129 7.65 12.05 0.95
CA ALA A 129 7.03 10.85 0.39
C ALA A 129 6.55 11.07 -1.06
N ALA A 130 5.91 12.22 -1.34
CA ALA A 130 5.47 12.57 -2.69
C ALA A 130 6.68 12.75 -3.64
N ASP A 131 7.71 13.48 -3.21
CA ASP A 131 8.92 13.70 -4.00
C ASP A 131 9.65 12.39 -4.31
N THR A 132 9.75 11.48 -3.32
CA THR A 132 10.39 10.17 -3.52
C THR A 132 9.58 9.30 -4.48
N LEU A 133 8.24 9.37 -4.41
CA LEU A 133 7.35 8.66 -5.33
C LEU A 133 7.53 9.18 -6.76
N HIS A 134 7.54 10.49 -6.97
CA HIS A 134 7.76 11.11 -8.28
C HIS A 134 9.14 10.78 -8.84
N GLU A 135 10.17 10.76 -8.01
CA GLU A 135 11.51 10.37 -8.45
C GLU A 135 11.57 8.89 -8.88
N SER A 136 10.89 7.99 -8.16
CA SER A 136 10.73 6.59 -8.60
C SER A 136 10.03 6.50 -9.96
N LEU A 137 8.95 7.27 -10.15
CA LEU A 137 8.24 7.33 -11.42
C LEU A 137 9.15 7.86 -12.54
N ARG A 138 9.92 8.91 -12.28
CA ARG A 138 10.87 9.49 -13.24
C ARG A 138 11.91 8.45 -13.68
N ILE A 139 12.45 7.67 -12.75
CA ILE A 139 13.41 6.60 -13.05
C ILE A 139 12.75 5.54 -13.95
N TYR A 140 11.52 5.14 -13.67
CA TYR A 140 10.76 4.21 -14.52
C TYR A 140 10.60 4.75 -15.95
N CYS A 141 10.12 5.98 -16.10
CA CYS A 141 9.91 6.60 -17.40
C CYS A 141 11.23 6.73 -18.22
N LEU A 142 12.35 7.05 -17.56
CA LEU A 142 13.67 7.09 -18.19
C LEU A 142 14.17 5.69 -18.57
N GLY A 143 13.88 4.68 -17.76
CA GLY A 143 14.20 3.26 -18.03
C GLY A 143 13.45 2.73 -19.25
N MET A 144 12.19 3.10 -19.42
CA MET A 144 11.39 2.74 -20.60
C MET A 144 12.01 3.32 -21.91
N ASN A 145 12.50 4.56 -21.85
CA ASN A 145 13.14 5.19 -23.01
C ASN A 145 14.51 4.57 -23.38
N LYS A 146 15.08 3.75 -22.51
CA LYS A 146 16.42 3.15 -22.69
C LYS A 146 16.37 1.69 -23.13
N LYS A 147 15.20 1.07 -23.23
CA LYS A 147 15.02 -0.30 -23.71
C LYS A 147 14.95 -0.24 -25.24
N PRO A 148 15.99 -0.67 -26.01
CA PRO A 148 15.89 -0.80 -27.46
C PRO A 148 14.89 -1.92 -27.75
N GLU A 149 14.05 -1.71 -28.76
CA GLU A 149 13.24 -2.75 -29.39
C GLU A 149 14.07 -3.96 -29.84
#